data_158c92ac2da46aa7d8e6cce290d4ba19
#
_entry.id   158c92ac2da46aa7d8e6cce290d4ba19
#
_cell.length_a   1.000
_cell.length_b   1.000
_cell.length_c   1.000
_cell.angle_alpha   90.00
_cell.angle_beta   90.00
_cell.angle_gamma   90.00
#
_symmetry.space_group_name_H-M   'P 1'
#
loop_
_entity.id
_entity.type
_entity.pdbx_description
1 polymer ?
#
loop_
_entity_poly.entity_id
_entity_poly.type
_entity_poly.pdbx_seq_one_letter_code
_entity_poly.pdbx_strand_id
1 'polypeptide(L)'
;MRLIKLALISIIALFAVLSFFSVMMPSTVLVSRAVDIYAPSDSIKLYVSDLNQWVYWVKGMRSKDVTIKSAREADLGTQLLTIQTVTDTSVITIWASKKASTQVSTLQFIKVPEKNLTIVQWQFVQKLRWYPWEKFASFMNDKILGPMMEENLQQLKQLSENQKVQVETTPLTAQ
;
A
#
# COMPACT_ATOMS: atom_id res chain seq x y z
N MET A 1 -34.67 32.24 -21.14
CA MET A 1 -35.28 31.18 -20.30
C MET A 1 -35.24 29.79 -20.92
N ARG A 2 -35.50 29.57 -22.22
CA ARG A 2 -35.44 28.23 -22.85
C ARG A 2 -34.05 27.59 -22.82
N LEU A 3 -32.99 28.36 -23.10
CA LEU A 3 -31.59 27.87 -23.07
C LEU A 3 -31.16 27.39 -21.68
N ILE A 4 -31.58 28.10 -20.62
CA ILE A 4 -31.24 27.71 -19.23
C ILE A 4 -31.94 26.39 -18.86
N LYS A 5 -33.19 26.21 -19.28
CA LYS A 5 -33.96 24.95 -19.08
C LYS A 5 -33.29 23.78 -19.82
N LEU A 6 -32.86 24.00 -21.07
CA LEU A 6 -32.15 22.97 -21.85
C LEU A 6 -30.79 22.62 -21.22
N ALA A 7 -30.02 23.62 -20.78
CA ALA A 7 -28.78 23.39 -20.08
C ALA A 7 -28.98 22.59 -18.78
N LEU A 8 -30.00 22.92 -17.99
CA LEU A 8 -30.29 22.20 -16.75
C LEU A 8 -30.67 20.72 -17.02
N ILE A 9 -31.54 20.50 -18.05
CA ILE A 9 -31.92 19.14 -18.44
C ILE A 9 -30.71 18.34 -18.91
N SER A 10 -29.81 18.94 -19.71
CA SER A 10 -28.57 18.28 -20.15
C SER A 10 -27.68 17.90 -19.01
N ILE A 11 -27.49 18.76 -17.99
CA ILE A 11 -26.70 18.47 -16.80
C ILE A 11 -27.32 17.32 -16.01
N ILE A 12 -28.64 17.33 -15.80
CA ILE A 12 -29.35 16.26 -15.09
C ILE A 12 -29.20 14.93 -15.84
N ALA A 13 -29.40 14.95 -17.18
CA ALA A 13 -29.27 13.77 -18.02
C ALA A 13 -27.83 13.20 -17.97
N LEU A 14 -26.83 14.06 -18.10
CA LEU A 14 -25.41 13.66 -17.97
C LEU A 14 -25.13 13.06 -16.60
N PHE A 15 -25.59 13.68 -15.52
CA PHE A 15 -25.43 13.17 -14.17
C PHE A 15 -26.13 11.81 -13.99
N ALA A 16 -27.33 11.62 -14.54
CA ALA A 16 -28.04 10.35 -14.49
C ALA A 16 -27.28 9.24 -15.23
N VAL A 17 -26.74 9.53 -16.41
CA VAL A 17 -25.91 8.59 -17.17
C VAL A 17 -24.65 8.21 -16.40
N LEU A 18 -23.90 9.20 -15.85
CA LEU A 18 -22.69 8.94 -15.06
C LEU A 18 -23.00 8.14 -13.80
N SER A 19 -24.15 8.42 -13.14
CA SER A 19 -24.57 7.68 -11.95
C SER A 19 -24.94 6.23 -12.30
N PHE A 20 -25.61 6.01 -13.43
CA PHE A 20 -25.94 4.67 -13.92
C PHE A 20 -24.67 3.83 -14.15
N PHE A 21 -23.69 4.37 -14.87
CA PHE A 21 -22.40 3.70 -15.05
C PHE A 21 -21.67 3.47 -13.72
N SER A 22 -21.73 4.42 -12.80
CA SER A 22 -21.12 4.29 -11.48
C SER A 22 -21.65 3.08 -10.69
N VAL A 23 -22.95 2.80 -10.77
CA VAL A 23 -23.56 1.65 -10.09
C VAL A 23 -23.05 0.31 -10.66
N MET A 24 -22.77 0.26 -11.98
CA MET A 24 -22.24 -0.95 -12.62
C MET A 24 -20.76 -1.21 -12.31
N MET A 25 -20.01 -0.19 -11.84
CA MET A 25 -18.58 -0.35 -11.52
C MET A 25 -18.39 -0.98 -10.14
N PRO A 26 -17.33 -1.81 -9.96
CA PRO A 26 -17.03 -2.41 -8.66
C PRO A 26 -16.81 -1.34 -7.60
N SER A 27 -17.31 -1.60 -6.40
CA SER A 27 -17.15 -0.70 -5.24
C SER A 27 -15.88 -0.97 -4.42
N THR A 28 -15.04 -1.89 -4.90
CA THR A 28 -13.76 -2.22 -4.25
C THR A 28 -12.66 -2.18 -5.29
N VAL A 29 -11.61 -1.45 -5.00
CA VAL A 29 -10.38 -1.42 -5.81
C VAL A 29 -9.31 -2.17 -5.06
N LEU A 30 -8.65 -3.09 -5.77
CA LEU A 30 -7.51 -3.86 -5.29
C LEU A 30 -6.31 -3.52 -6.18
N VAL A 31 -5.26 -3.00 -5.56
CA VAL A 31 -3.93 -2.87 -6.19
C VAL A 31 -3.01 -3.85 -5.49
N SER A 32 -2.33 -4.71 -6.25
CA SER A 32 -1.44 -5.73 -5.71
C SER A 32 -0.14 -5.79 -6.50
N ARG A 33 0.98 -5.89 -5.77
CA ARG A 33 2.32 -6.11 -6.34
C ARG A 33 3.06 -7.13 -5.50
N ALA A 34 3.96 -7.87 -6.13
CA ALA A 34 4.76 -8.89 -5.45
C ALA A 34 6.22 -8.82 -5.89
N VAL A 35 7.11 -9.28 -5.01
CA VAL A 35 8.53 -9.38 -5.27
C VAL A 35 9.09 -10.65 -4.63
N ASP A 36 10.04 -11.27 -5.31
CA ASP A 36 10.80 -12.41 -4.83
C ASP A 36 12.02 -11.92 -4.04
N ILE A 37 12.14 -12.31 -2.78
CA ILE A 37 13.24 -11.94 -1.88
C ILE A 37 13.95 -13.20 -1.42
N TYR A 38 15.25 -13.32 -1.70
CA TYR A 38 16.08 -14.44 -1.29
C TYR A 38 16.56 -14.28 0.16
N ALA A 39 15.61 -14.20 1.08
CA ALA A 39 15.84 -14.12 2.52
C ALA A 39 14.72 -14.83 3.29
N PRO A 40 15.01 -15.26 4.55
CA PRO A 40 13.98 -15.80 5.43
C PRO A 40 12.89 -14.76 5.73
N SER A 41 11.64 -15.21 5.81
CA SER A 41 10.51 -14.31 6.10
C SER A 41 10.66 -13.56 7.42
N ASP A 42 11.32 -14.14 8.40
CA ASP A 42 11.48 -13.53 9.72
C ASP A 42 12.41 -12.31 9.66
N SER A 43 13.47 -12.35 8.82
CA SER A 43 14.33 -11.19 8.55
C SER A 43 13.58 -10.06 7.85
N ILE A 44 12.73 -10.40 6.85
CA ILE A 44 11.91 -9.43 6.13
C ILE A 44 10.88 -8.80 7.08
N LYS A 45 10.27 -9.62 7.95
CA LYS A 45 9.27 -9.18 8.92
C LYS A 45 9.78 -8.09 9.85
N LEU A 46 11.06 -8.11 10.23
CA LEU A 46 11.68 -7.06 11.07
C LEU A 46 11.56 -5.68 10.43
N TYR A 47 11.70 -5.58 9.11
CA TYR A 47 11.57 -4.31 8.39
C TYR A 47 10.13 -3.86 8.20
N VAL A 48 9.18 -4.79 8.20
CA VAL A 48 7.78 -4.50 7.87
C VAL A 48 6.92 -4.29 9.12
N SER A 49 7.26 -4.94 10.24
CA SER A 49 6.47 -4.90 11.48
C SER A 49 6.70 -3.67 12.36
N ASP A 50 7.69 -2.84 12.02
CA ASP A 50 8.05 -1.63 12.76
C ASP A 50 8.12 -0.43 11.81
N LEU A 51 7.29 0.61 12.02
CA LEU A 51 7.27 1.81 11.20
C LEU A 51 8.57 2.61 11.24
N ASN A 52 9.39 2.47 12.30
CA ASN A 52 10.71 3.06 12.34
C ASN A 52 11.64 2.47 11.24
N GLN A 53 11.41 1.23 10.85
CA GLN A 53 12.15 0.58 9.76
C GLN A 53 11.65 0.98 8.37
N TRP A 54 10.41 1.49 8.26
CA TRP A 54 9.84 1.89 6.97
C TRP A 54 10.57 3.06 6.32
N VAL A 55 11.27 3.87 7.09
CA VAL A 55 12.11 4.96 6.57
C VAL A 55 13.22 4.48 5.63
N TYR A 56 13.59 3.21 5.69
CA TYR A 56 14.67 2.65 4.88
C TYR A 56 14.19 2.11 3.53
N TRP A 57 12.90 1.74 3.42
CA TRP A 57 12.39 1.11 2.21
C TRP A 57 11.09 1.72 1.64
N VAL A 58 10.33 2.49 2.42
CA VAL A 58 9.14 3.18 1.93
C VAL A 58 9.47 4.62 1.56
N LYS A 59 9.33 4.93 0.27
CA LYS A 59 9.52 6.28 -0.26
C LYS A 59 8.53 7.25 0.38
N GLY A 60 9.04 8.41 0.78
CA GLY A 60 8.22 9.44 1.44
C GLY A 60 8.20 9.37 2.96
N MET A 61 8.58 8.24 3.60
CA MET A 61 8.65 8.16 5.07
C MET A 61 9.72 9.08 5.69
N ARG A 62 10.66 9.61 4.88
CA ARG A 62 11.67 10.61 5.30
C ARG A 62 11.22 12.05 5.06
N SER A 63 10.00 12.26 4.60
CA SER A 63 9.47 13.62 4.39
C SER A 63 9.34 14.37 5.71
N LYS A 64 9.47 15.71 5.66
CA LYS A 64 9.32 16.59 6.84
C LYS A 64 7.92 16.55 7.45
N ASP A 65 6.92 16.17 6.64
CA ASP A 65 5.52 16.09 7.07
C ASP A 65 5.19 14.77 7.78
N VAL A 66 6.15 13.83 7.85
CA VAL A 66 5.97 12.55 8.49
C VAL A 66 6.47 12.57 9.92
N THR A 67 5.63 12.17 10.85
CA THR A 67 5.96 12.01 12.27
C THR A 67 5.66 10.58 12.70
N ILE A 68 6.71 9.80 12.98
CA ILE A 68 6.56 8.45 13.54
C ILE A 68 6.33 8.59 15.04
N LYS A 69 5.14 8.19 15.50
CA LYS A 69 4.74 8.28 16.91
C LYS A 69 5.16 7.06 17.72
N SER A 70 5.16 5.90 17.06
CA SER A 70 5.55 4.62 17.67
C SER A 70 5.93 3.61 16.59
N ALA A 71 6.38 2.42 17.00
CA ALA A 71 6.61 1.29 16.09
C ALA A 71 5.37 0.91 15.26
N ARG A 72 4.15 1.30 15.70
CA ARG A 72 2.88 0.93 15.06
C ARG A 72 2.06 2.10 14.54
N GLU A 73 2.46 3.34 14.79
CA GLU A 73 1.68 4.52 14.41
C GLU A 73 2.57 5.62 13.85
N ALA A 74 2.20 6.16 12.69
CA ALA A 74 2.83 7.32 12.07
C ALA A 74 1.78 8.27 11.48
N ASP A 75 1.99 9.57 11.65
CA ASP A 75 1.21 10.62 10.99
C ASP A 75 1.97 11.06 9.72
N LEU A 76 1.34 10.90 8.57
CA LEU A 76 1.89 11.27 7.26
C LEU A 76 1.41 12.66 6.80
N GLY A 77 0.88 13.47 7.74
CA GLY A 77 0.30 14.78 7.45
C GLY A 77 -1.13 14.69 6.92
N THR A 78 -1.35 14.02 5.80
CA THR A 78 -2.67 13.85 5.16
C THR A 78 -3.43 12.61 5.62
N GLN A 79 -2.74 11.63 6.18
CA GLN A 79 -3.31 10.34 6.64
C GLN A 79 -2.53 9.80 7.83
N LEU A 80 -3.24 9.02 8.66
CA LEU A 80 -2.68 8.28 9.77
C LEU A 80 -2.42 6.84 9.32
N LEU A 81 -1.20 6.37 9.49
CA LEU A 81 -0.78 5.01 9.23
C LEU A 81 -0.69 4.24 10.54
N THR A 82 -1.36 3.09 10.62
CA THR A 82 -1.35 2.23 11.80
C THR A 82 -1.11 0.77 11.40
N ILE A 83 -0.15 0.10 12.03
CA ILE A 83 0.00 -1.36 11.94
C ILE A 83 -1.04 -1.98 12.88
N GLN A 84 -2.08 -2.57 12.30
CA GLN A 84 -3.18 -3.17 13.05
C GLN A 84 -2.81 -4.55 13.57
N THR A 85 -2.29 -5.41 12.69
CA THR A 85 -2.04 -6.82 13.00
C THR A 85 -0.72 -7.27 12.39
N VAL A 86 0.05 -8.03 13.17
CA VAL A 86 1.26 -8.72 12.73
C VAL A 86 1.09 -10.19 13.02
N THR A 87 1.17 -11.02 11.99
CA THR A 87 1.14 -12.48 12.08
C THR A 87 2.42 -13.09 11.50
N ASP A 88 2.54 -14.40 11.52
CA ASP A 88 3.71 -15.06 10.92
C ASP A 88 3.74 -14.97 9.39
N THR A 89 2.58 -14.78 8.77
CA THR A 89 2.44 -14.76 7.31
C THR A 89 1.99 -13.42 6.75
N SER A 90 1.63 -12.44 7.60
CA SER A 90 1.14 -11.16 7.12
C SER A 90 1.29 -10.01 8.12
N VAL A 91 1.38 -8.80 7.56
CA VAL A 91 1.25 -7.54 8.30
C VAL A 91 0.12 -6.73 7.67
N ILE A 92 -0.86 -6.35 8.50
CA ILE A 92 -2.03 -5.57 8.08
C ILE A 92 -1.87 -4.15 8.58
N THR A 93 -2.01 -3.18 7.69
CA THR A 93 -1.94 -1.76 8.02
C THR A 93 -3.19 -1.02 7.57
N ILE A 94 -3.55 0.00 8.33
CA ILE A 94 -4.66 0.90 8.05
C ILE A 94 -4.10 2.28 7.71
N TRP A 95 -4.56 2.85 6.60
CA TRP A 95 -4.22 4.17 6.11
C TRP A 95 -5.48 5.03 6.20
N ALA A 96 -5.68 5.66 7.35
CA ALA A 96 -6.84 6.50 7.63
C ALA A 96 -6.61 7.90 7.09
N SER A 97 -7.27 8.25 5.97
CA SER A 97 -7.16 9.57 5.38
C SER A 97 -8.08 10.57 6.08
N LYS A 98 -7.60 11.81 6.27
CA LYS A 98 -8.40 12.93 6.79
C LYS A 98 -9.45 13.43 5.77
N LYS A 99 -9.27 13.14 4.48
CA LYS A 99 -10.10 13.68 3.37
C LYS A 99 -10.68 12.64 2.41
N ALA A 100 -10.20 11.40 2.49
CA ALA A 100 -10.58 10.32 1.55
C ALA A 100 -11.02 9.07 2.32
N SER A 101 -11.41 8.03 1.57
CA SER A 101 -11.74 6.72 2.17
C SER A 101 -10.51 6.09 2.81
N THR A 102 -10.72 5.42 3.93
CA THR A 102 -9.70 4.60 4.58
C THR A 102 -9.29 3.45 3.66
N GLN A 103 -7.99 3.22 3.55
CA GLN A 103 -7.42 2.10 2.82
C GLN A 103 -6.85 1.07 3.80
N VAL A 104 -6.99 -0.19 3.46
CA VAL A 104 -6.35 -1.30 4.19
C VAL A 104 -5.27 -1.86 3.29
N SER A 105 -4.05 -1.99 3.82
CA SER A 105 -3.01 -2.70 3.10
C SER A 105 -2.56 -3.94 3.85
N THR A 106 -2.23 -4.97 3.09
CA THR A 106 -1.74 -6.25 3.62
C THR A 106 -0.45 -6.61 2.91
N LEU A 107 0.60 -6.83 3.69
CA LEU A 107 1.82 -7.48 3.22
C LEU A 107 1.75 -8.94 3.61
N GLN A 108 1.78 -9.85 2.63
CA GLN A 108 1.78 -11.30 2.81
C GLN A 108 3.16 -11.87 2.53
N PHE A 109 3.59 -12.84 3.35
CA PHE A 109 4.86 -13.54 3.22
C PHE A 109 4.59 -15.00 2.85
N ILE A 110 4.88 -15.38 1.62
CA ILE A 110 4.72 -16.74 1.10
C ILE A 110 6.11 -17.38 1.08
N LYS A 111 6.34 -18.31 1.99
CA LYS A 111 7.63 -19.00 2.13
C LYS A 111 7.75 -20.09 1.06
N VAL A 112 8.91 -20.14 0.39
CA VAL A 112 9.30 -21.22 -0.51
C VAL A 112 10.56 -21.89 0.08
N PRO A 113 10.40 -22.87 1.00
CA PRO A 113 11.51 -23.37 1.83
C PRO A 113 12.66 -23.95 1.03
N GLU A 114 12.37 -24.64 -0.07
CA GLU A 114 13.35 -25.31 -0.91
C GLU A 114 14.37 -24.36 -1.57
N LYS A 115 14.01 -23.07 -1.71
CA LYS A 115 14.82 -22.06 -2.39
C LYS A 115 15.36 -20.98 -1.46
N ASN A 116 15.08 -21.06 -0.14
CA ASN A 116 15.32 -19.97 0.81
C ASN A 116 14.78 -18.63 0.28
N LEU A 117 13.59 -18.68 -0.30
CA LEU A 117 12.91 -17.60 -1.00
C LEU A 117 11.61 -17.28 -0.26
N THR A 118 11.35 -16.01 -0.07
CA THR A 118 10.06 -15.50 0.41
C THR A 118 9.47 -14.57 -0.65
N ILE A 119 8.27 -14.90 -1.13
CA ILE A 119 7.50 -14.01 -1.99
C ILE A 119 6.76 -13.02 -1.08
N VAL A 120 7.06 -11.74 -1.23
CA VAL A 120 6.37 -10.68 -0.49
C VAL A 120 5.35 -10.04 -1.42
N GLN A 121 4.07 -10.21 -1.09
CA GLN A 121 2.96 -9.63 -1.82
C GLN A 121 2.37 -8.48 -1.00
N TRP A 122 2.33 -7.30 -1.59
CA TRP A 122 1.72 -6.11 -1.00
C TRP A 122 0.41 -5.79 -1.72
N GLN A 123 -0.67 -5.67 -0.95
CA GLN A 123 -2.00 -5.41 -1.47
C GLN A 123 -2.59 -4.18 -0.79
N PHE A 124 -3.22 -3.31 -1.56
CA PHE A 124 -4.06 -2.23 -1.06
C PHE A 124 -5.50 -2.48 -1.47
N VAL A 125 -6.39 -2.43 -0.50
CA VAL A 125 -7.83 -2.55 -0.70
C VAL A 125 -8.49 -1.25 -0.29
N GLN A 126 -9.20 -0.63 -1.21
CA GLN A 126 -9.97 0.58 -0.97
C GLN A 126 -11.44 0.33 -1.28
N LYS A 127 -12.32 0.59 -0.33
CA LYS A 127 -13.76 0.61 -0.56
C LYS A 127 -14.16 1.99 -1.05
N LEU A 128 -14.78 2.05 -2.22
CA LEU A 128 -15.28 3.27 -2.83
C LEU A 128 -16.74 3.49 -2.44
N ARG A 129 -17.11 4.75 -2.29
CA ARG A 129 -18.52 5.13 -2.17
C ARG A 129 -19.18 5.04 -3.57
N TRP A 130 -20.48 5.24 -3.60
CA TRP A 130 -21.26 5.18 -4.83
C TRP A 130 -21.02 6.38 -5.79
N TYR A 131 -20.32 7.42 -5.36
CA TYR A 131 -20.10 8.64 -6.14
C TYR A 131 -19.33 8.36 -7.44
N PRO A 132 -19.82 8.84 -8.60
CA PRO A 132 -19.18 8.62 -9.90
C PRO A 132 -17.71 9.08 -9.92
N TRP A 133 -17.42 10.26 -9.36
CA TRP A 133 -16.05 10.80 -9.35
C TRP A 133 -15.06 9.97 -8.53
N GLU A 134 -15.49 9.33 -7.43
CA GLU A 134 -14.60 8.43 -6.67
C GLU A 134 -14.25 7.19 -7.49
N LYS A 135 -15.22 6.64 -8.21
CA LYS A 135 -15.03 5.47 -9.06
C LYS A 135 -14.15 5.76 -10.26
N PHE A 136 -14.33 6.91 -10.90
CA PHE A 136 -13.44 7.33 -12.00
C PHE A 136 -12.02 7.63 -11.50
N ALA A 137 -11.87 8.29 -10.34
CA ALA A 137 -10.57 8.55 -9.74
C ALA A 137 -9.81 7.25 -9.39
N SER A 138 -10.53 6.18 -9.07
CA SER A 138 -9.90 4.90 -8.71
C SER A 138 -9.13 4.23 -9.84
N PHE A 139 -9.47 4.49 -11.11
CA PHE A 139 -8.67 4.04 -12.26
C PHE A 139 -7.24 4.62 -12.28
N MET A 140 -7.07 5.80 -11.68
CA MET A 140 -5.75 6.43 -11.57
C MET A 140 -4.93 5.82 -10.44
N ASN A 141 -5.58 5.18 -9.45
CA ASN A 141 -4.89 4.64 -8.28
C ASN A 141 -3.87 3.56 -8.64
N ASP A 142 -4.19 2.64 -9.54
CA ASP A 142 -3.25 1.60 -9.96
C ASP A 142 -2.03 2.20 -10.69
N LYS A 143 -2.26 3.24 -11.52
CA LYS A 143 -1.18 3.92 -12.26
C LYS A 143 -0.24 4.73 -11.37
N ILE A 144 -0.70 5.18 -10.21
CA ILE A 144 0.09 5.97 -9.26
C ILE A 144 0.67 5.06 -8.17
N LEU A 145 -0.20 4.23 -7.57
CA LEU A 145 0.17 3.40 -6.43
C LEU A 145 1.02 2.19 -6.84
N GLY A 146 0.73 1.58 -8.00
CA GLY A 146 1.44 0.42 -8.51
C GLY A 146 2.95 0.63 -8.62
N PRO A 147 3.43 1.61 -9.38
CA PRO A 147 4.87 1.88 -9.51
C PRO A 147 5.54 2.23 -8.17
N MET A 148 4.84 2.96 -7.29
CA MET A 148 5.35 3.28 -5.95
C MET A 148 5.51 2.01 -5.09
N MET A 149 4.55 1.09 -5.16
CA MET A 149 4.65 -0.20 -4.46
C MET A 149 5.79 -1.04 -4.99
N GLU A 150 5.98 -1.09 -6.30
CA GLU A 150 7.09 -1.81 -6.95
C GLU A 150 8.44 -1.26 -6.51
N GLU A 151 8.62 0.08 -6.54
CA GLU A 151 9.85 0.73 -6.09
C GLU A 151 10.15 0.42 -4.61
N ASN A 152 9.14 0.53 -3.75
CA ASN A 152 9.29 0.24 -2.32
C ASN A 152 9.63 -1.24 -2.07
N LEU A 153 8.96 -2.17 -2.76
CA LEU A 153 9.24 -3.60 -2.64
C LEU A 153 10.65 -3.95 -3.14
N GLN A 154 11.15 -3.29 -4.17
CA GLN A 154 12.53 -3.45 -4.63
C GLN A 154 13.55 -2.95 -3.58
N GLN A 155 13.26 -1.85 -2.89
CA GLN A 155 14.10 -1.38 -1.79
C GLN A 155 14.08 -2.35 -0.61
N LEU A 156 12.91 -2.88 -0.25
CA LEU A 156 12.78 -3.92 0.78
C LEU A 156 13.60 -5.16 0.43
N LYS A 157 13.55 -5.59 -0.84
CA LYS A 157 14.35 -6.71 -1.36
C LYS A 157 15.84 -6.45 -1.14
N GLN A 158 16.34 -5.31 -1.61
CA GLN A 158 17.77 -4.96 -1.47
C GLN A 158 18.24 -4.95 -0.02
N LEU A 159 17.44 -4.37 0.88
CA LEU A 159 17.76 -4.34 2.31
C LEU A 159 17.83 -5.74 2.92
N SER A 160 16.84 -6.58 2.60
CA SER A 160 16.73 -7.92 3.17
C SER A 160 17.79 -8.87 2.64
N GLU A 161 18.18 -8.76 1.37
CA GLU A 161 19.21 -9.59 0.75
C GLU A 161 20.62 -9.14 1.18
N ASN A 162 20.88 -7.83 1.33
CA ASN A 162 22.18 -7.33 1.79
C ASN A 162 22.49 -7.71 3.23
N GLN A 163 21.49 -7.80 4.12
CA GLN A 163 21.71 -8.30 5.49
C GLN A 163 22.21 -9.75 5.51
N LYS A 164 21.72 -10.58 4.60
CA LYS A 164 22.15 -11.97 4.48
C LYS A 164 23.67 -12.07 4.19
N VAL A 165 24.17 -11.23 3.29
CA VAL A 165 25.59 -11.20 2.93
C VAL A 165 26.48 -10.85 4.15
N GLN A 166 26.03 -9.92 4.99
CA GLN A 166 26.80 -9.53 6.19
C GLN A 166 26.82 -10.61 7.27
N VAL A 167 25.73 -11.35 7.45
CA VAL A 167 25.68 -12.46 8.43
C VAL A 167 26.53 -13.64 8.00
N GLU A 168 26.57 -13.97 6.71
CA GLU A 168 27.40 -15.05 6.15
C GLU A 168 28.91 -14.71 6.13
N THR A 169 29.27 -13.42 6.09
CA THR A 169 30.68 -12.98 6.04
C THR A 169 31.30 -12.71 7.40
N THR A 170 30.57 -12.82 8.52
CA THR A 170 31.14 -12.73 9.85
C THR A 170 31.64 -14.11 10.25
N PRO A 171 32.98 -14.40 10.20
CA PRO A 171 33.52 -15.67 10.66
C PRO A 171 33.26 -15.75 12.16
N LEU A 172 32.70 -16.88 12.60
CA LEU A 172 32.72 -17.32 14.00
C LEU A 172 34.19 -17.44 14.45
N THR A 173 34.74 -16.36 14.96
CA THR A 173 35.95 -16.43 15.76
C THR A 173 35.53 -17.06 17.07
N ALA A 174 35.60 -18.41 17.08
CA ALA A 174 35.54 -19.21 18.27
C ALA A 174 36.80 -18.93 19.10
N GLN A 175 36.61 -18.62 20.35
CA GLN A 175 37.49 -19.02 21.43
C GLN A 175 36.67 -19.79 22.45
#